data_e3eaa8856781877b8b08d987fac7027c
#
_entry.id   e3eaa8856781877b8b08d987fac7027c
#
_cell.length_a   1.000
_cell.length_b   1.000
_cell.length_c   1.000
_cell.angle_alpha   90.00
_cell.angle_beta   90.00
_cell.angle_gamma   90.00
#
_symmetry.space_group_name_H-M   'P 1'
#
loop_
_entity.id
_entity.type
_entity.pdbx_description
1 polymer ?
#
loop_
_entity_poly.entity_id
_entity_poly.type
_entity_poly.pdbx_seq_one_letter_code
_entity_poly.pdbx_strand_id
1 'polypeptide(L)' 'MITEKFKSAILKELKLDEFEIKDETLANSIPGWDSLNHINVILAIEKEFSVKFKSIEVLKCKNVGDLQKLVDLKLNK' A
#
# COMPACT_ATOMS: atom_id res chain seq x y z
N MET A 1 -8.02 0.95 8.88
CA MET A 1 -8.25 2.35 8.51
C MET A 1 -7.05 2.89 7.74
N ILE A 2 -7.30 3.52 6.61
CA ILE A 2 -6.22 4.03 5.76
C ILE A 2 -5.76 5.38 6.31
N THR A 3 -4.46 5.48 6.64
CA THR A 3 -3.90 6.74 7.13
C THR A 3 -3.51 7.62 5.94
N GLU A 4 -3.42 8.94 6.19
CA GLU A 4 -3.03 9.89 5.15
C GLU A 4 -1.62 9.62 4.63
N LYS A 5 -0.71 9.25 5.52
CA LYS A 5 0.66 8.98 5.11
C LYS A 5 0.73 7.78 4.18
N PHE A 6 -0.02 6.73 4.50
CA PHE A 6 -0.08 5.51 3.68
C PHE A 6 -0.68 5.81 2.31
N LYS A 7 -1.82 6.51 2.31
CA LYS A 7 -2.48 6.92 1.07
C LYS A 7 -1.56 7.77 0.22
N SER A 8 -0.90 8.73 0.84
CA SER A 8 -0.01 9.65 0.13
C SER A 8 1.13 8.91 -0.54
N ALA A 9 1.71 7.92 0.14
CA ALA A 9 2.81 7.14 -0.44
C ALA A 9 2.36 6.42 -1.70
N ILE A 10 1.15 5.87 -1.68
CA ILE A 10 0.60 5.15 -2.83
C ILE A 10 0.34 6.11 -3.99
N LEU A 11 -0.36 7.21 -3.70
CA LEU A 11 -0.72 8.17 -4.75
C LEU A 11 0.52 8.78 -5.39
N LYS A 12 1.53 9.09 -4.58
CA LYS A 12 2.76 9.67 -5.06
C LYS A 12 3.48 8.72 -6.00
N GLU A 13 3.55 7.44 -5.63
CA GLU A 13 4.24 6.46 -6.46
C GLU A 13 3.52 6.24 -7.77
N LEU A 14 2.19 6.25 -7.75
CA LEU A 14 1.38 6.05 -8.96
C LEU A 14 1.14 7.34 -9.74
N LYS A 15 1.66 8.46 -9.22
CA LYS A 15 1.54 9.79 -9.85
C LYS A 15 0.09 10.19 -10.03
N LEU A 16 -0.72 9.91 -9.02
CA LEU A 16 -2.12 10.30 -8.99
C LEU A 16 -2.28 11.53 -8.11
N ASP A 17 -3.08 12.50 -8.56
CA ASP A 17 -3.34 13.70 -7.77
C ASP A 17 -4.27 13.40 -6.62
N GLU A 18 -5.34 12.66 -6.87
CA GLU A 18 -6.30 12.33 -5.86
C GLU A 18 -7.05 11.07 -6.24
N PHE A 19 -7.29 10.22 -5.26
CA PHE A 19 -8.07 9.01 -5.45
C PHE A 19 -8.51 8.52 -4.08
N GLU A 20 -9.80 8.25 -3.92
CA GLU A 20 -10.29 7.78 -2.63
C GLU A 20 -9.89 6.33 -2.39
N ILE A 21 -9.17 6.10 -1.31
CA ILE A 21 -8.73 4.76 -0.93
C ILE A 21 -9.38 4.39 0.40
N LYS A 22 -10.11 3.28 0.39
CA LYS A 22 -10.78 2.77 1.58
C LYS A 22 -10.20 1.43 1.97
N ASP A 23 -10.58 0.94 3.16
CA ASP A 23 -10.08 -0.35 3.62
C ASP A 23 -10.40 -1.47 2.64
N GLU A 24 -11.58 -1.45 2.05
CA GLU A 24 -12.01 -2.50 1.14
C GLU A 24 -11.55 -2.30 -0.30
N THR A 25 -10.86 -1.20 -0.59
CA THR A 25 -10.40 -0.92 -1.95
C THR A 25 -9.41 -1.99 -2.41
N LEU A 26 -9.63 -2.51 -3.60
CA LEU A 26 -8.71 -3.49 -4.20
C LEU A 26 -7.61 -2.76 -4.95
N ALA A 27 -6.39 -3.29 -4.85
CA ALA A 27 -5.24 -2.68 -5.51
C ALA A 27 -5.49 -2.52 -7.02
N ASN A 28 -6.07 -3.55 -7.66
CA ASN A 28 -6.27 -3.51 -9.10
C ASN A 28 -7.37 -2.54 -9.53
N SER A 29 -8.11 -1.96 -8.59
CA SER A 29 -9.09 -0.93 -8.93
C SER A 29 -8.51 0.47 -8.86
N ILE A 30 -7.26 0.61 -8.42
CA ILE A 30 -6.58 1.89 -8.37
C ILE A 30 -5.84 2.11 -9.68
N PRO A 31 -6.09 3.24 -10.38
CA PRO A 31 -5.42 3.50 -11.66
C PRO A 31 -3.92 3.44 -11.54
N GLY A 32 -3.28 2.74 -12.48
CA GLY A 32 -1.83 2.65 -12.52
C GLY A 32 -1.22 1.57 -11.66
N TRP A 33 -1.99 0.93 -10.80
CA TRP A 33 -1.48 -0.15 -9.96
C TRP A 33 -1.60 -1.48 -10.70
N ASP A 34 -0.61 -1.76 -11.52
CA ASP A 34 -0.54 -3.00 -12.30
C ASP A 34 0.60 -3.87 -11.76
N SER A 35 0.86 -5.00 -12.45
CA SER A 35 1.88 -5.95 -12.01
C SER A 35 3.25 -5.31 -11.85
N LEU A 36 3.58 -4.43 -12.77
CA LEU A 36 4.88 -3.76 -12.76
C LEU A 36 4.97 -2.76 -11.60
N ASN A 37 3.95 -1.92 -11.46
CA ASN A 37 3.95 -0.90 -10.42
C ASN A 37 3.70 -1.46 -9.04
N HIS A 38 3.16 -2.67 -8.94
CA HIS A 38 2.92 -3.29 -7.64
C HIS A 38 4.20 -3.32 -6.80
N ILE A 39 5.29 -3.76 -7.39
CA ILE A 39 6.57 -3.82 -6.69
C ILE A 39 7.02 -2.43 -6.28
N ASN A 40 6.86 -1.46 -7.18
CA ASN A 40 7.25 -0.07 -6.89
C ASN A 40 6.44 0.51 -5.73
N VAL A 41 5.14 0.22 -5.69
CA VAL A 41 4.29 0.71 -4.61
C VAL A 41 4.70 0.09 -3.28
N ILE A 42 4.94 -1.22 -3.28
CA ILE A 42 5.37 -1.91 -2.05
C ILE A 42 6.69 -1.32 -1.54
N LEU A 43 7.65 -1.11 -2.44
CA LEU A 43 8.93 -0.53 -2.06
C LEU A 43 8.76 0.89 -1.52
N ALA A 44 7.87 1.67 -2.12
CA ALA A 44 7.61 3.03 -1.66
C ALA A 44 7.04 3.02 -0.24
N ILE A 45 6.14 2.10 0.05
CA ILE A 45 5.56 1.97 1.38
C ILE A 45 6.63 1.55 2.39
N GLU A 46 7.44 0.57 2.02
CA GLU A 46 8.53 0.12 2.89
C GLU A 46 9.46 1.26 3.25
N LYS A 47 9.80 2.07 2.25
CA LYS A 47 10.70 3.19 2.45
C LYS A 47 10.06 4.28 3.31
N GLU A 48 8.79 4.57 3.05
CA GLU A 48 8.08 5.63 3.76
C GLU A 48 7.95 5.32 5.24
N PHE A 49 7.73 4.07 5.59
CA PHE A 49 7.50 3.65 6.97
C PHE A 49 8.69 2.95 7.59
N SER A 50 9.78 2.80 6.84
CA SER A 50 10.99 2.10 7.33
C SER A 50 10.68 0.69 7.82
N VAL A 51 9.86 -0.03 7.06
CA VAL A 51 9.50 -1.41 7.38
C VAL A 51 9.85 -2.30 6.19
N LYS A 52 9.82 -3.60 6.42
CA LYS A 52 10.09 -4.59 5.38
C LYS A 52 8.99 -5.63 5.36
N PHE A 53 8.58 -6.01 4.15
CA PHE A 53 7.56 -7.03 3.96
C PHE A 53 8.17 -8.26 3.31
N LYS A 54 7.64 -9.42 3.68
CA LYS A 54 7.95 -10.65 2.96
C LYS A 54 6.94 -10.82 1.85
N SER A 55 7.34 -11.46 0.75
CA SER A 55 6.44 -11.68 -0.37
C SER A 55 5.14 -12.36 0.05
N ILE A 56 5.26 -13.36 0.92
CA ILE A 56 4.08 -14.11 1.38
C ILE A 56 3.14 -13.21 2.18
N GLU A 57 3.68 -12.26 2.92
CA GLU A 57 2.86 -11.34 3.69
C GLU A 57 2.01 -10.47 2.78
N VAL A 58 2.62 -9.96 1.72
CA VAL A 58 1.92 -9.11 0.75
C VAL A 58 0.86 -9.93 -0.01
N LEU A 59 1.19 -11.17 -0.36
CA LEU A 59 0.26 -12.03 -1.07
C LEU A 59 -1.00 -12.35 -0.28
N LYS A 60 -0.93 -12.31 1.03
CA LYS A 60 -2.08 -12.55 1.89
C LYS A 60 -3.01 -11.36 2.00
N CYS A 61 -2.58 -10.20 1.56
CA CYS A 61 -3.41 -9.00 1.60
C CYS A 61 -4.44 -9.05 0.46
N LYS A 62 -5.70 -8.98 0.81
CA LYS A 62 -6.80 -9.05 -0.16
C LYS A 62 -7.19 -7.67 -0.67
N ASN A 63 -6.94 -6.64 0.13
CA ASN A 63 -7.29 -5.27 -0.23
C ASN A 63 -6.25 -4.33 0.37
N VAL A 64 -6.41 -3.05 0.08
CA VAL A 64 -5.47 -2.03 0.55
C VAL A 64 -5.51 -1.90 2.06
N GLY A 65 -6.68 -2.11 2.66
CA GLY A 65 -6.82 -2.08 4.12
C GLY A 65 -5.97 -3.14 4.80
N ASP A 66 -5.89 -4.33 4.21
CA ASP A 66 -5.05 -5.40 4.74
C ASP A 66 -3.59 -5.00 4.72
N LEU A 67 -3.18 -4.30 3.64
CA LEU A 67 -1.81 -3.83 3.52
C LEU A 67 -1.51 -2.77 4.59
N GLN A 68 -2.47 -1.88 4.83
CA GLN A 68 -2.33 -0.89 5.90
C GLN A 68 -2.18 -1.58 7.27
N LYS A 69 -2.96 -2.62 7.51
CA LYS A 69 -2.86 -3.38 8.76
C LYS A 69 -1.49 -4.02 8.91
N LEU A 70 -0.94 -4.50 7.81
CA LEU A 70 0.39 -5.09 7.82
C LEU A 70 1.44 -4.05 8.21
N VAL A 71 1.31 -2.85 7.66
CA VAL A 71 2.20 -1.74 8.03
C VAL A 71 2.08 -1.45 9.53
N ASP A 72 0.84 -1.38 10.03
CA ASP A 72 0.59 -1.08 11.44
C ASP A 72 1.24 -2.13 12.34
N LEU A 73 1.13 -3.40 11.96
CA LEU A 73 1.76 -4.48 12.71
C LEU A 73 3.28 -4.34 12.75
N LYS A 74 3.87 -3.97 11.63
CA LYS A 74 5.32 -3.80 11.56
C LYS A 74 5.79 -2.62 12.39
N LEU A 75 4.96 -1.59 12.50
CA LEU A 75 5.31 -0.40 13.27
C LEU A 75 5.12 -0.59 14.77
N ASN A 76 4.28 -1.52 15.16
CA ASN A 76 3.90 -1.75 16.55
C ASN A 76 4.73 -2.83 17.25
N LYS A 77 5.94 -3.01 16.88
CA LYS A 77 6.78 -4.05 17.49
C LYS A 77 7.23 -3.72 18.88
#